data_f2740ba00b3e8dc7fc266df52b040f0e
#
_entry.id   f2740ba00b3e8dc7fc266df52b040f0e
#
_cell.length_a   1.000
_cell.length_b   1.000
_cell.length_c   1.000
_cell.angle_alpha   90.00
_cell.angle_beta   90.00
_cell.angle_gamma   90.00
#
_symmetry.space_group_name_H-M   'P 1'
#
loop_
_entity.id
_entity.type
_entity.pdbx_description
1 polymer ?
#
loop_
_entity_poly.entity_id
_entity_poly.type
_entity_poly.pdbx_seq_one_letter_code
_entity_poly.pdbx_strand_id
1 'polypeptide(L)' 'MTKKTYRESARMKPIGKEGIEACRRIMTEGHAKVNEVMVDSFSASAIVKVYDALNPDNRAKIERMPVMLAADIAFKMCG' A
#
# COMPACT_ATOMS: atom_id res chain seq x y z
N MET A 1 25.62 -14.95 8.60
CA MET A 1 24.46 -14.08 8.74
C MET A 1 23.63 -14.08 7.47
N THR A 2 22.34 -14.24 7.59
CA THR A 2 21.47 -14.24 6.43
C THR A 2 21.12 -12.81 6.08
N LYS A 3 21.35 -12.47 4.84
CA LYS A 3 20.94 -11.18 4.33
C LYS A 3 19.56 -11.30 3.72
N LYS A 4 18.75 -10.34 3.98
CA LYS A 4 17.49 -10.25 3.25
C LYS A 4 17.79 -9.91 1.81
N THR A 5 17.01 -10.49 0.92
CA THR A 5 17.15 -10.15 -0.48
C THR A 5 16.69 -8.72 -0.69
N TYR A 6 17.10 -8.16 -1.81
CA TYR A 6 16.65 -6.82 -2.17
C TYR A 6 15.12 -6.73 -2.20
N ARG A 7 14.46 -7.78 -2.73
CA ARG A 7 12.99 -7.80 -2.80
C ARG A 7 12.35 -7.78 -1.44
N GLU A 8 12.89 -8.56 -0.49
CA GLU A 8 12.34 -8.59 0.87
C GLU A 8 12.44 -7.25 1.52
N SER A 9 13.58 -6.57 1.35
CA SER A 9 13.75 -5.24 1.89
C SER A 9 12.77 -4.25 1.28
N ALA A 10 12.56 -4.33 -0.03
CA ALA A 10 11.62 -3.44 -0.72
C ALA A 10 10.20 -3.66 -0.22
N ARG A 11 9.80 -4.92 0.02
CA ARG A 11 8.46 -5.23 0.52
C ARG A 11 8.21 -4.68 1.91
N MET A 12 9.26 -4.52 2.70
CA MET A 12 9.14 -3.99 4.06
C MET A 12 9.16 -2.47 4.10
N LYS A 13 9.41 -1.82 2.99
CA LYS A 13 9.40 -0.36 2.94
C LYS A 13 8.02 0.19 3.21
N PRO A 14 7.93 1.33 3.91
CA PRO A 14 6.65 2.01 4.08
C PRO A 14 6.06 2.35 2.72
N ILE A 15 4.74 2.25 2.62
CA ILE A 15 4.06 2.58 1.37
C ILE A 15 4.27 4.06 1.01
N GLY A 16 4.22 4.95 2.01
CA GLY A 16 4.47 6.36 1.81
C GLY A 16 3.46 7.04 0.90
N LYS A 17 3.62 8.34 0.75
CA LYS A 17 2.73 9.10 -0.14
C LYS A 17 2.90 8.66 -1.58
N GLU A 18 4.12 8.31 -1.97
CA GLU A 18 4.39 7.83 -3.32
C GLU A 18 3.64 6.54 -3.62
N GLY A 19 3.60 5.64 -2.64
CA GLY A 19 2.86 4.40 -2.79
C GLY A 19 1.36 4.63 -2.91
N ILE A 20 0.84 5.58 -2.14
CA ILE A 20 -0.57 5.95 -2.24
C ILE A 20 -0.89 6.51 -3.62
N GLU A 21 -0.01 7.37 -4.15
CA GLU A 21 -0.21 7.91 -5.50
C GLU A 21 -0.14 6.81 -6.56
N ALA A 22 0.75 5.85 -6.36
CA ALA A 22 0.83 4.69 -7.25
C ALA A 22 -0.48 3.91 -7.22
N CYS A 23 -1.07 3.74 -6.03
CA CYS A 23 -2.35 3.05 -5.90
C CYS A 23 -3.46 3.79 -6.65
N ARG A 24 -3.46 5.12 -6.62
CA ARG A 24 -4.46 5.89 -7.36
C ARG A 24 -4.36 5.61 -8.86
N ARG A 25 -3.13 5.52 -9.39
CA ARG A 25 -2.95 5.19 -10.79
C ARG A 25 -3.39 3.77 -11.12
N ILE A 26 -3.10 2.85 -10.20
CA ILE A 26 -3.45 1.44 -10.39
C ILE A 26 -4.96 1.25 -10.50
N MET A 27 -5.73 2.09 -9.81
CA MET A 27 -7.19 2.01 -9.89
C MET A 27 -7.71 2.11 -11.32
N THR A 28 -7.01 2.86 -12.18
CA THR A 28 -7.39 2.99 -13.58
C THR A 28 -6.57 2.09 -14.50
N GLU A 29 -5.34 1.78 -14.12
CA GLU A 29 -4.43 1.00 -14.98
C GLU A 29 -4.57 -0.51 -14.81
N GLY A 30 -5.13 -0.96 -13.70
CA GLY A 30 -5.41 -2.36 -13.49
C GLY A 30 -4.51 -3.04 -12.48
N HIS A 31 -3.21 -2.96 -12.66
CA HIS A 31 -2.26 -3.55 -11.71
C HIS A 31 -0.86 -3.01 -11.97
N ALA A 32 -0.05 -3.03 -10.93
CA ALA A 32 1.36 -2.68 -11.01
C ALA A 32 2.04 -3.10 -9.71
N LYS A 33 3.35 -3.02 -9.68
CA LYS A 33 4.09 -3.30 -8.45
C LYS A 33 4.30 -2.03 -7.67
N VAL A 34 4.09 -2.13 -6.36
CA VAL A 34 4.43 -1.07 -5.42
C VAL A 34 5.36 -1.68 -4.39
N ASN A 35 6.58 -1.19 -4.31
CA ASN A 35 7.61 -1.75 -3.41
C ASN A 35 7.73 -3.27 -3.58
N GLU A 36 7.82 -3.73 -4.82
CA GLU A 36 7.96 -5.15 -5.18
C GLU A 36 6.76 -6.02 -4.79
N VAL A 37 5.63 -5.40 -4.47
CA VAL A 37 4.40 -6.13 -4.19
C VAL A 37 3.42 -5.85 -5.32
N MET A 38 2.89 -6.92 -5.93
CA MET A 38 1.89 -6.75 -6.98
C MET A 38 0.58 -6.28 -6.37
N VAL A 39 0.07 -5.17 -6.85
CA VAL A 39 -1.17 -4.57 -6.37
C VAL A 39 -2.12 -4.46 -7.54
N ASP A 40 -3.31 -5.04 -7.41
CA ASP A 40 -4.34 -4.92 -8.45
C ASP A 40 -5.26 -3.74 -8.16
N SER A 41 -6.16 -3.46 -9.09
CA SER A 41 -7.04 -2.30 -8.96
C SER A 41 -7.96 -2.42 -7.75
N PHE A 42 -8.36 -3.64 -7.41
CA PHE A 42 -9.25 -3.87 -6.27
C PHE A 42 -8.54 -3.53 -4.95
N SER A 43 -7.32 -4.04 -4.78
CA SER A 43 -6.53 -3.74 -3.58
C SER A 43 -6.18 -2.26 -3.52
N ALA A 44 -5.78 -1.68 -4.65
CA ALA A 44 -5.44 -0.26 -4.69
C ALA A 44 -6.64 0.61 -4.32
N SER A 45 -7.82 0.24 -4.83
CA SER A 45 -9.04 0.98 -4.51
C SER A 45 -9.35 0.93 -3.02
N ALA A 46 -9.19 -0.23 -2.40
CA ALA A 46 -9.44 -0.38 -0.96
C ALA A 46 -8.49 0.51 -0.16
N ILE A 47 -7.20 0.48 -0.51
CA ILE A 47 -6.20 1.30 0.19
C ILE A 47 -6.53 2.78 0.05
N VAL A 48 -6.83 3.24 -1.16
CA VAL A 48 -7.12 4.65 -1.41
C VAL A 48 -8.37 5.10 -0.69
N LYS A 49 -9.43 4.29 -0.72
CA LYS A 49 -10.68 4.63 -0.04
C LYS A 49 -10.48 4.81 1.46
N VAL A 50 -9.75 3.88 2.07
CA VAL A 50 -9.48 3.97 3.50
C VAL A 50 -8.61 5.19 3.79
N TYR A 51 -7.55 5.37 3.00
CA TYR A 51 -6.64 6.48 3.20
C TYR A 51 -7.37 7.82 3.12
N ASP A 52 -8.22 7.99 2.11
CA ASP A 52 -8.92 9.26 1.92
C ASP A 52 -9.97 9.52 2.99
N ALA A 53 -10.49 8.47 3.61
CA ALA A 53 -11.48 8.60 4.67
C ALA A 53 -10.86 8.93 6.02
N LEU A 54 -9.56 8.76 6.18
CA LEU A 54 -8.88 8.96 7.46
C LEU A 54 -8.46 10.42 7.66
N ASN A 55 -8.32 10.80 8.94
CA ASN A 55 -7.76 12.11 9.26
C ASN A 55 -6.23 12.08 9.05
N PRO A 56 -5.55 13.25 9.07
CA PRO A 56 -4.12 13.30 8.79
C PRO A 56 -3.26 12.41 9.69
N ASP A 57 -3.61 12.29 10.97
CA ASP A 57 -2.82 11.46 11.89
C ASP A 57 -2.87 9.99 11.47
N ASN A 58 -4.05 9.51 11.12
CA ASN A 58 -4.21 8.12 10.71
C ASN A 58 -3.67 7.87 9.32
N ARG A 59 -3.73 8.87 8.44
CA ARG A 59 -3.09 8.78 7.13
C ARG A 59 -1.58 8.57 7.28
N ALA A 60 -0.97 9.28 8.21
CA ALA A 60 0.46 9.12 8.47
C ALA A 60 0.78 7.70 8.92
N LYS A 61 -0.10 7.08 9.70
CA LYS A 61 0.10 5.70 10.13
C LYS A 61 0.08 4.75 8.94
N ILE A 62 -0.88 4.93 8.04
CA ILE A 62 -0.94 4.10 6.83
C ILE A 62 0.33 4.28 6.00
N GLU A 63 0.81 5.51 5.86
CA GLU A 63 2.01 5.79 5.06
C GLU A 63 3.25 5.08 5.60
N ARG A 64 3.27 4.76 6.89
CA ARG A 64 4.40 4.07 7.51
C ARG A 64 4.33 2.56 7.37
N MET A 65 3.21 2.04 6.91
CA MET A 65 3.01 0.59 6.81
C MET A 65 3.55 0.06 5.50
N PRO A 66 4.08 -1.19 5.50
CA PRO A 66 4.37 -1.85 4.24
C PRO A 66 3.08 -2.04 3.42
N VAL A 67 3.23 -2.14 2.11
CA VAL A 67 2.09 -2.25 1.21
C VAL A 67 1.16 -3.40 1.61
N MET A 68 1.72 -4.56 1.93
CA MET A 68 0.90 -5.72 2.28
C MET A 68 0.07 -5.50 3.54
N LEU A 69 0.65 -4.82 4.53
CA LEU A 69 -0.08 -4.52 5.75
C LEU A 69 -1.17 -3.48 5.51
N ALA A 70 -0.86 -2.47 4.71
CA ALA A 70 -1.85 -1.45 4.36
C ALA A 70 -3.03 -2.08 3.63
N ALA A 71 -2.76 -3.01 2.71
CA ALA A 71 -3.82 -3.71 2.00
C ALA A 71 -4.67 -4.56 2.94
N ASP A 72 -4.03 -5.28 3.85
CA ASP A 72 -4.75 -6.12 4.80
C ASP A 72 -5.68 -5.31 5.68
N ILE A 73 -5.19 -4.21 6.20
CA ILE A 73 -6.01 -3.32 7.03
C ILE A 73 -7.14 -2.71 6.23
N ALA A 74 -6.84 -2.30 4.98
CA ALA A 74 -7.86 -1.72 4.12
C ALA A 74 -8.99 -2.69 3.86
N PHE A 75 -8.67 -3.97 3.58
CA PHE A 75 -9.70 -4.98 3.38
C PHE A 75 -10.55 -5.18 4.62
N LYS A 76 -9.94 -5.17 5.79
CA LYS A 76 -10.69 -5.33 7.04
C LYS A 76 -11.62 -4.16 7.29
N MET A 77 -11.19 -2.96 6.94
CA MET A 77 -12.00 -1.77 7.15
C MET A 77 -13.09 -1.60 6.10
N CYS A 78 -12.83 -2.06 4.89
CA CYS A 78 -13.82 -1.99 3.81
C CYS A 78 -14.78 -3.18 3.83
N GLY A 79 -14.31 -4.27 4.36
CA GLY A 79 -15.12 -5.46 4.44
C GLY A 79 -16.11 -5.38 5.55
#